data_ffbd1d22f9614c87423280a94378588b
#
_entry.id   ffbd1d22f9614c87423280a94378588b
#
_cell.length_a   1.000
_cell.length_b   1.000
_cell.length_c   1.000
_cell.angle_alpha   90.00
_cell.angle_beta   90.00
_cell.angle_gamma   90.00
#
_symmetry.space_group_name_H-M   'P 1'
#
loop_
_entity.id
_entity.type
_entity.pdbx_description
1 polymer ?
#
loop_
_entity_poly.entity_id
_entity_poly.type
_entity_poly.pdbx_seq_one_letter_code
_entity_poly.pdbx_strand_id
1 'polypeptide(L)'
;WSMEAARDALKILIEDKGLEGVPVGISISGRNVLPRYFNLPPVENVHELIPLEAKMQIPHPLEEVVWDYHVFGVNQETFETDVAIFAVKKDVIDGILKVANELKLNVTIIQSSAFSILNFGVVEHGLDKPLVMLEGGSKNIDLVICDAANFWPRSLPINGMTFTRALQSKFQIPYDEAEKLKINLKESGQSDRIFKVLEPSMKELLGEFQRSIGFYRSQRKELNIDKIYLTGNALRIPGLDTYIGTGMSKDAQ
;
A
#
# COMPACT_ATOMS: atom_id res chain seq x y z
N TRP A 1 7.08 15.50 -5.04
CA TRP A 1 8.25 15.14 -5.84
C TRP A 1 7.77 14.95 -7.28
N SER A 2 8.40 15.66 -8.21
CA SER A 2 8.22 15.42 -9.64
C SER A 2 9.11 14.26 -10.08
N MET A 3 8.82 13.66 -11.23
CA MET A 3 9.70 12.63 -11.84
C MET A 3 11.09 13.17 -12.09
N GLU A 4 11.22 14.47 -12.43
CA GLU A 4 12.51 15.13 -12.60
C GLU A 4 13.34 15.16 -11.30
N ALA A 5 12.74 15.56 -10.19
CA ALA A 5 13.44 15.57 -8.91
C ALA A 5 13.89 14.16 -8.47
N ALA A 6 13.06 13.14 -8.75
CA ALA A 6 13.42 11.75 -8.51
C ALA A 6 14.59 11.30 -9.39
N ARG A 7 14.56 11.64 -10.69
CA ARG A 7 15.64 11.36 -11.65
C ARG A 7 16.96 11.99 -11.20
N ASP A 8 16.94 13.28 -10.82
CA ASP A 8 18.15 14.00 -10.43
C ASP A 8 18.76 13.44 -9.14
N ALA A 9 17.93 13.09 -8.15
CA ALA A 9 18.38 12.42 -6.93
C ALA A 9 18.97 11.02 -7.20
N LEU A 10 18.30 10.23 -8.06
CA LEU A 10 18.78 8.92 -8.46
C LEU A 10 20.10 9.00 -9.23
N LYS A 11 20.27 9.98 -10.13
CA LYS A 11 21.51 10.20 -10.86
C LYS A 11 22.71 10.38 -9.90
N ILE A 12 22.56 11.26 -8.90
CA ILE A 12 23.59 11.48 -7.88
C ILE A 12 23.91 10.17 -7.13
N LEU A 13 22.88 9.42 -6.74
CA LEU A 13 23.05 8.15 -6.02
C LEU A 13 23.77 7.10 -6.86
N ILE A 14 23.41 6.99 -8.15
CA ILE A 14 24.01 6.02 -9.08
C ILE A 14 25.51 6.34 -9.27
N GLU A 15 25.84 7.62 -9.51
CA GLU A 15 27.22 8.08 -9.66
C GLU A 15 28.04 7.87 -8.38
N ASP A 16 27.48 8.23 -7.20
CA ASP A 16 28.17 8.08 -5.90
C ASP A 16 28.43 6.60 -5.54
N LYS A 17 27.51 5.69 -5.89
CA LYS A 17 27.58 4.27 -5.50
C LYS A 17 28.03 3.33 -6.63
N GLY A 18 28.23 3.83 -7.85
CA GLY A 18 28.63 2.99 -8.98
C GLY A 18 27.57 1.97 -9.37
N LEU A 19 26.29 2.36 -9.43
CA LEU A 19 25.15 1.45 -9.64
C LEU A 19 24.74 1.29 -11.11
N GLU A 20 25.54 1.72 -12.07
CA GLU A 20 25.26 1.52 -13.50
C GLU A 20 25.16 0.02 -13.82
N GLY A 21 24.09 -0.38 -14.52
CA GLY A 21 23.88 -1.77 -14.95
C GLY A 21 23.52 -2.77 -13.85
N VAL A 22 23.48 -2.34 -12.58
CA VAL A 22 23.07 -3.21 -11.45
C VAL A 22 21.59 -3.56 -11.60
N PRO A 23 21.19 -4.83 -11.38
CA PRO A 23 19.77 -5.22 -11.36
C PRO A 23 19.02 -4.46 -10.25
N VAL A 24 17.91 -3.82 -10.62
CA VAL A 24 17.09 -3.05 -9.68
C VAL A 24 15.63 -3.48 -9.71
N GLY A 25 15.03 -3.54 -8.53
CA GLY A 25 13.58 -3.63 -8.35
C GLY A 25 13.00 -2.25 -8.10
N ILE A 26 11.88 -1.95 -8.73
CA ILE A 26 11.16 -0.68 -8.53
C ILE A 26 9.83 -0.95 -7.84
N SER A 27 9.60 -0.27 -6.72
CA SER A 27 8.31 -0.28 -6.04
C SER A 27 7.50 0.95 -6.44
N ILE A 28 6.29 0.72 -6.96
CA ILE A 28 5.34 1.78 -7.30
C ILE A 28 4.27 1.90 -6.23
N SER A 29 3.74 3.11 -6.04
CA SER A 29 2.65 3.35 -5.09
C SER A 29 1.43 2.48 -5.40
N GLY A 30 0.85 1.85 -4.38
CA GLY A 30 -0.38 1.07 -4.49
C GLY A 30 -1.56 1.86 -5.07
N ARG A 31 -1.57 3.19 -4.97
CA ARG A 31 -2.56 4.05 -5.63
C ARG A 31 -2.56 3.97 -7.16
N ASN A 32 -1.46 3.56 -7.76
CA ASN A 32 -1.36 3.36 -9.21
C ASN A 32 -1.87 2.00 -9.64
N VAL A 33 -2.14 1.12 -8.70
CA VAL A 33 -2.61 -0.25 -8.96
C VAL A 33 -4.10 -0.31 -8.74
N LEU A 34 -4.81 -0.86 -9.71
CA LEU A 34 -6.24 -1.11 -9.69
C LEU A 34 -6.48 -2.59 -9.39
N PRO A 35 -6.79 -2.96 -8.15
CA PRO A 35 -7.17 -4.34 -7.84
C PRO A 35 -8.62 -4.60 -8.23
N ARG A 36 -8.91 -5.80 -8.72
CA ARG A 36 -10.25 -6.32 -8.94
C ARG A 36 -10.32 -7.75 -8.43
N TYR A 37 -11.32 -8.04 -7.62
CA TYR A 37 -11.59 -9.34 -7.04
C TYR A 37 -12.92 -9.83 -7.58
N PHE A 38 -12.97 -11.05 -8.07
CA PHE A 38 -14.18 -11.67 -8.61
C PHE A 38 -14.09 -13.18 -8.55
N ASN A 39 -15.21 -13.83 -8.77
CA ASN A 39 -15.35 -15.27 -8.76
C ASN A 39 -15.64 -15.74 -10.17
N LEU A 40 -15.01 -16.84 -10.56
CA LEU A 40 -15.29 -17.51 -11.82
C LEU A 40 -16.07 -18.80 -11.57
N PRO A 41 -17.01 -19.16 -12.47
CA PRO A 41 -17.75 -20.40 -12.36
C PRO A 41 -16.81 -21.61 -12.44
N PRO A 42 -17.26 -22.79 -11.97
CA PRO A 42 -16.47 -24.02 -12.06
C PRO A 42 -16.30 -24.43 -13.53
N VAL A 43 -15.05 -24.29 -14.02
CA VAL A 43 -14.66 -24.66 -15.39
C VAL A 43 -13.34 -25.41 -15.36
N GLU A 44 -13.06 -26.23 -16.37
CA GLU A 44 -11.83 -27.02 -16.46
C GLU A 44 -10.57 -26.13 -16.56
N ASN A 45 -10.66 -25.03 -17.32
CA ASN A 45 -9.55 -24.11 -17.53
C ASN A 45 -9.93 -22.66 -17.20
N VAL A 46 -9.78 -22.29 -15.94
CA VAL A 46 -10.09 -20.94 -15.46
C VAL A 46 -9.23 -19.87 -16.13
N HIS A 47 -7.99 -20.19 -16.52
CA HIS A 47 -7.06 -19.23 -17.12
C HIS A 47 -7.52 -18.68 -18.47
N GLU A 48 -8.39 -19.42 -19.20
CA GLU A 48 -8.96 -18.93 -20.45
C GLU A 48 -10.06 -17.87 -20.25
N LEU A 49 -10.73 -17.89 -19.10
CA LEU A 49 -11.77 -16.91 -18.77
C LEU A 49 -11.21 -15.61 -18.21
N ILE A 50 -10.06 -15.66 -17.53
CA ILE A 50 -9.48 -14.49 -16.87
C ILE A 50 -9.25 -13.30 -17.83
N PRO A 51 -8.72 -13.46 -19.07
CA PRO A 51 -8.58 -12.34 -20.00
C PRO A 51 -9.91 -11.73 -20.45
N LEU A 52 -10.98 -12.53 -20.52
CA LEU A 52 -12.32 -12.04 -20.85
C LEU A 52 -12.90 -11.22 -19.70
N GLU A 53 -12.76 -11.72 -18.47
CA GLU A 53 -13.15 -10.97 -17.25
C GLU A 53 -12.32 -9.72 -17.08
N ALA A 54 -11.00 -9.76 -17.31
CA ALA A 54 -10.14 -8.59 -17.26
C ALA A 54 -10.67 -7.45 -18.14
N LYS A 55 -11.15 -7.76 -19.33
CA LYS A 55 -11.74 -6.79 -20.25
C LYS A 55 -13.04 -6.16 -19.74
N MET A 56 -13.79 -6.87 -18.88
CA MET A 56 -15.02 -6.37 -18.26
C MET A 56 -14.75 -5.65 -16.95
N GLN A 57 -13.77 -6.11 -16.18
CA GLN A 57 -13.49 -5.62 -14.82
C GLN A 57 -12.56 -4.37 -14.80
N ILE A 58 -11.68 -4.26 -15.78
CA ILE A 58 -10.74 -3.12 -15.87
C ILE A 58 -11.43 -1.98 -16.63
N PRO A 59 -11.62 -0.78 -16.04
CA PRO A 59 -12.33 0.35 -16.66
C PRO A 59 -11.46 1.12 -17.66
N HIS A 60 -10.52 0.44 -18.31
CA HIS A 60 -9.61 0.95 -19.33
C HIS A 60 -9.42 -0.11 -20.41
N PRO A 61 -9.16 0.28 -21.66
CA PRO A 61 -8.75 -0.66 -22.70
C PRO A 61 -7.54 -1.49 -22.24
N LEU A 62 -7.55 -2.80 -22.49
CA LEU A 62 -6.45 -3.67 -22.02
C LEU A 62 -5.10 -3.29 -22.67
N GLU A 63 -5.11 -2.71 -23.86
CA GLU A 63 -3.93 -2.16 -24.54
C GLU A 63 -3.30 -0.95 -23.85
N GLU A 64 -4.06 -0.24 -22.98
CA GLU A 64 -3.59 0.93 -22.22
C GLU A 64 -3.09 0.57 -20.81
N VAL A 65 -3.19 -0.69 -20.41
CA VAL A 65 -2.77 -1.15 -19.09
C VAL A 65 -1.74 -2.28 -19.19
N VAL A 66 -0.92 -2.39 -18.17
CA VAL A 66 -0.17 -3.61 -17.82
C VAL A 66 -0.94 -4.26 -16.68
N TRP A 67 -1.24 -5.53 -16.80
CA TRP A 67 -2.01 -6.25 -15.79
C TRP A 67 -1.50 -7.66 -15.59
N ASP A 68 -1.74 -8.18 -14.42
CA ASP A 68 -1.43 -9.55 -14.01
C ASP A 68 -2.54 -10.03 -13.07
N TYR A 69 -2.59 -11.32 -12.78
CA TYR A 69 -3.63 -11.92 -11.97
C TYR A 69 -3.10 -12.97 -11.00
N HIS A 70 -3.89 -13.24 -9.99
CA HIS A 70 -3.66 -14.32 -9.04
C HIS A 70 -4.92 -15.15 -8.87
N VAL A 71 -4.78 -16.48 -8.89
CA VAL A 71 -5.84 -17.44 -8.61
C VAL A 71 -5.65 -17.95 -7.18
N PHE A 72 -6.57 -17.62 -6.28
CA PHE A 72 -6.50 -18.01 -4.87
C PHE A 72 -6.88 -19.47 -4.62
N GLY A 73 -7.74 -20.03 -5.48
CA GLY A 73 -8.21 -21.39 -5.35
C GLY A 73 -9.71 -21.49 -5.54
N VAL A 74 -10.24 -22.69 -5.29
CA VAL A 74 -11.66 -23.00 -5.43
C VAL A 74 -12.34 -22.91 -4.06
N ASN A 75 -13.42 -22.15 -3.97
CA ASN A 75 -14.28 -22.11 -2.81
C ASN A 75 -14.98 -23.46 -2.65
N GLN A 76 -14.83 -24.12 -1.51
CA GLN A 76 -15.35 -25.47 -1.25
C GLN A 76 -16.89 -25.52 -1.14
N GLU A 77 -17.54 -24.38 -0.88
CA GLU A 77 -19.00 -24.31 -0.74
C GLU A 77 -19.68 -23.98 -2.08
N THR A 78 -19.12 -23.04 -2.87
CA THR A 78 -19.72 -22.58 -4.13
C THR A 78 -19.10 -23.23 -5.36
N PHE A 79 -17.94 -23.87 -5.22
CA PHE A 79 -17.11 -24.40 -6.30
C PHE A 79 -16.62 -23.35 -7.30
N GLU A 80 -16.78 -22.07 -6.97
CA GLU A 80 -16.26 -20.96 -7.75
C GLU A 80 -14.77 -20.76 -7.47
N THR A 81 -14.05 -20.24 -8.46
CA THR A 81 -12.63 -19.91 -8.33
C THR A 81 -12.46 -18.43 -8.01
N ASP A 82 -11.85 -18.15 -6.86
CA ASP A 82 -11.53 -16.78 -6.44
C ASP A 82 -10.31 -16.25 -7.22
N VAL A 83 -10.45 -15.10 -7.86
CA VAL A 83 -9.40 -14.47 -8.68
C VAL A 83 -9.24 -13.00 -8.32
N ALA A 84 -8.00 -12.52 -8.33
CA ALA A 84 -7.68 -11.10 -8.31
C ALA A 84 -6.92 -10.70 -9.57
N ILE A 85 -7.26 -9.54 -10.12
CA ILE A 85 -6.51 -8.85 -11.17
C ILE A 85 -5.92 -7.57 -10.60
N PHE A 86 -4.70 -7.25 -11.01
CA PHE A 86 -3.98 -6.04 -10.66
C PHE A 86 -3.55 -5.35 -11.95
N ALA A 87 -4.09 -4.16 -12.20
CA ALA A 87 -3.82 -3.40 -13.41
C ALA A 87 -3.18 -2.06 -13.09
N VAL A 88 -2.24 -1.64 -13.92
CA VAL A 88 -1.54 -0.35 -13.87
C VAL A 88 -1.59 0.28 -15.26
N LYS A 89 -1.83 1.59 -15.35
CA LYS A 89 -1.77 2.29 -16.63
C LYS A 89 -0.37 2.21 -17.24
N LYS A 90 -0.29 1.95 -18.54
CA LYS A 90 0.99 1.88 -19.27
C LYS A 90 1.79 3.15 -19.15
N ASP A 91 1.16 4.31 -19.20
CA ASP A 91 1.84 5.60 -19.08
C ASP A 91 2.65 5.74 -17.77
N VAL A 92 2.16 5.15 -16.67
CA VAL A 92 2.89 5.11 -15.38
C VAL A 92 4.15 4.26 -15.52
N ILE A 93 4.02 3.07 -16.10
CA ILE A 93 5.14 2.15 -16.29
C ILE A 93 6.15 2.73 -17.28
N ASP A 94 5.69 3.25 -18.42
CA ASP A 94 6.53 3.84 -19.46
C ASP A 94 7.30 5.06 -18.93
N GLY A 95 6.65 5.90 -18.11
CA GLY A 95 7.32 7.02 -17.45
C GLY A 95 8.47 6.60 -16.54
N ILE A 96 8.27 5.51 -15.77
CA ILE A 96 9.30 4.94 -14.90
C ILE A 96 10.43 4.33 -15.72
N LEU A 97 10.10 3.51 -16.71
CA LEU A 97 11.09 2.86 -17.58
C LEU A 97 11.91 3.86 -18.39
N LYS A 98 11.28 4.97 -18.81
CA LYS A 98 11.99 6.06 -19.47
C LYS A 98 13.11 6.61 -18.59
N VAL A 99 12.80 6.97 -17.33
CA VAL A 99 13.80 7.48 -16.38
C VAL A 99 14.86 6.41 -16.07
N ALA A 100 14.44 5.17 -15.87
CA ALA A 100 15.38 4.07 -15.61
C ALA A 100 16.37 3.86 -16.79
N ASN A 101 15.88 3.91 -18.03
CA ASN A 101 16.71 3.79 -19.22
C ASN A 101 17.67 4.98 -19.39
N GLU A 102 17.22 6.22 -19.13
CA GLU A 102 18.07 7.41 -19.14
C GLU A 102 19.23 7.30 -18.13
N LEU A 103 18.97 6.65 -17.00
CA LEU A 103 19.93 6.40 -15.91
C LEU A 103 20.70 5.07 -16.07
N LYS A 104 20.51 4.36 -17.19
CA LYS A 104 21.12 3.05 -17.48
C LYS A 104 20.90 1.99 -16.38
N LEU A 105 19.77 2.03 -15.70
CA LEU A 105 19.40 1.03 -14.71
C LEU A 105 18.90 -0.25 -15.38
N ASN A 106 19.31 -1.40 -14.88
CA ASN A 106 18.82 -2.70 -15.33
C ASN A 106 17.57 -3.09 -14.49
N VAL A 107 16.38 -2.64 -14.92
CA VAL A 107 15.12 -2.93 -14.22
C VAL A 107 14.73 -4.39 -14.43
N THR A 108 14.71 -5.17 -13.36
CA THR A 108 14.35 -6.59 -13.37
C THR A 108 12.94 -6.87 -12.90
N ILE A 109 12.38 -5.98 -12.04
CA ILE A 109 11.02 -6.11 -11.53
C ILE A 109 10.42 -4.74 -11.24
N ILE A 110 9.12 -4.59 -11.53
CA ILE A 110 8.29 -3.47 -11.04
C ILE A 110 7.10 -4.09 -10.29
N GLN A 111 6.91 -3.69 -9.05
CA GLN A 111 5.78 -4.19 -8.24
C GLN A 111 5.16 -3.08 -7.41
N SER A 112 3.94 -3.30 -6.93
CA SER A 112 3.28 -2.38 -5.99
C SER A 112 3.99 -2.38 -4.63
N SER A 113 4.02 -1.21 -3.96
CA SER A 113 4.48 -1.09 -2.56
C SER A 113 3.78 -2.07 -1.63
N ALA A 114 2.47 -2.29 -1.83
CA ALA A 114 1.70 -3.26 -1.06
C ALA A 114 2.24 -4.70 -1.23
N PHE A 115 2.65 -5.10 -2.43
CA PHE A 115 3.29 -6.42 -2.62
C PHE A 115 4.72 -6.48 -2.07
N SER A 116 5.43 -5.35 -2.09
CA SER A 116 6.78 -5.29 -1.50
C SER A 116 6.73 -5.54 0.01
N ILE A 117 5.79 -4.91 0.72
CA ILE A 117 5.61 -5.13 2.17
C ILE A 117 5.01 -6.51 2.47
N LEU A 118 4.14 -7.04 1.61
CA LEU A 118 3.64 -8.40 1.71
C LEU A 118 4.79 -9.41 1.69
N ASN A 119 5.64 -9.34 0.66
CA ASN A 119 6.78 -10.24 0.51
C ASN A 119 7.74 -10.13 1.70
N PHE A 120 8.04 -8.91 2.16
CA PHE A 120 8.84 -8.70 3.35
C PHE A 120 8.20 -9.33 4.59
N GLY A 121 6.91 -9.08 4.82
CA GLY A 121 6.19 -9.63 5.96
C GLY A 121 6.16 -11.16 5.99
N VAL A 122 5.95 -11.78 4.83
CA VAL A 122 5.95 -13.24 4.70
C VAL A 122 7.33 -13.84 5.00
N VAL A 123 8.40 -13.21 4.50
CA VAL A 123 9.77 -13.68 4.75
C VAL A 123 10.17 -13.50 6.21
N GLU A 124 9.82 -12.37 6.83
CA GLU A 124 10.24 -12.04 8.19
C GLU A 124 9.40 -12.71 9.28
N HIS A 125 8.10 -12.90 9.05
CA HIS A 125 7.16 -13.34 10.07
C HIS A 125 6.50 -14.69 9.78
N GLY A 126 6.61 -15.21 8.55
CA GLY A 126 5.89 -16.40 8.10
C GLY A 126 4.38 -16.14 7.91
N LEU A 127 3.63 -17.21 7.69
CA LEU A 127 2.16 -17.19 7.51
C LEU A 127 1.44 -18.16 8.45
N ASP A 128 2.08 -18.57 9.57
CA ASP A 128 1.42 -19.40 10.58
C ASP A 128 0.20 -18.71 11.19
N LYS A 129 0.19 -17.38 11.15
CA LYS A 129 -0.92 -16.52 11.55
C LYS A 129 -1.15 -15.45 10.49
N PRO A 130 -2.39 -14.92 10.38
CA PRO A 130 -2.66 -13.81 9.49
C PRO A 130 -1.77 -12.60 9.79
N LEU A 131 -1.20 -12.02 8.75
CA LEU A 131 -0.43 -10.77 8.83
C LEU A 131 -1.30 -9.58 8.45
N VAL A 132 -1.23 -8.53 9.23
CA VAL A 132 -1.83 -7.24 8.93
C VAL A 132 -0.74 -6.18 9.00
N MET A 133 -0.52 -5.51 7.87
CA MET A 133 0.55 -4.54 7.72
C MET A 133 0.03 -3.23 7.15
N LEU A 134 0.50 -2.11 7.69
CA LEU A 134 0.28 -0.76 7.18
C LEU A 134 1.62 -0.15 6.80
N GLU A 135 1.74 0.30 5.54
CA GLU A 135 2.88 1.06 5.04
C GLU A 135 2.47 2.51 4.83
N GLY A 136 3.05 3.42 5.61
CA GLY A 136 2.73 4.83 5.59
C GLY A 136 3.69 5.67 4.78
N GLY A 137 3.33 5.94 3.53
CA GLY A 137 4.00 6.87 2.65
C GLY A 137 3.48 8.31 2.76
N SER A 138 4.18 9.25 2.13
CA SER A 138 3.75 10.66 2.09
C SER A 138 2.44 10.86 1.34
N LYS A 139 2.18 10.09 0.29
CA LYS A 139 1.04 10.23 -0.63
C LYS A 139 0.03 9.09 -0.56
N ASN A 140 0.35 7.99 0.11
CA ASN A 140 -0.52 6.83 0.32
C ASN A 140 -0.20 6.14 1.64
N ILE A 141 -1.18 5.44 2.18
CA ILE A 141 -0.99 4.39 3.18
C ILE A 141 -1.55 3.12 2.56
N ASP A 142 -0.70 2.12 2.43
CA ASP A 142 -1.10 0.81 1.94
C ASP A 142 -1.36 -0.13 3.11
N LEU A 143 -2.52 -0.77 3.09
CA LEU A 143 -2.90 -1.84 3.99
C LEU A 143 -2.73 -3.16 3.24
N VAL A 144 -2.12 -4.13 3.87
CA VAL A 144 -2.08 -5.51 3.40
C VAL A 144 -2.58 -6.43 4.51
N ILE A 145 -3.52 -7.26 4.16
CA ILE A 145 -3.98 -8.37 4.99
C ILE A 145 -3.66 -9.64 4.23
N CYS A 146 -3.00 -10.60 4.86
CA CYS A 146 -2.72 -11.88 4.24
C CYS A 146 -2.76 -13.03 5.26
N ASP A 147 -3.08 -14.20 4.77
CA ASP A 147 -2.96 -15.48 5.45
C ASP A 147 -2.29 -16.49 4.51
N ALA A 148 -2.20 -17.76 4.88
CA ALA A 148 -1.55 -18.79 4.08
C ALA A 148 -2.19 -19.01 2.69
N ALA A 149 -3.45 -18.65 2.50
CA ALA A 149 -4.19 -18.90 1.27
C ALA A 149 -4.52 -17.62 0.48
N ASN A 150 -4.55 -16.47 1.15
CA ASN A 150 -5.10 -15.25 0.57
C ASN A 150 -4.29 -14.00 0.94
N PHE A 151 -4.34 -13.01 0.08
CA PHE A 151 -3.84 -11.67 0.37
C PHE A 151 -4.81 -10.62 -0.16
N TRP A 152 -4.85 -9.48 0.51
CA TRP A 152 -5.72 -8.37 0.14
C TRP A 152 -5.02 -7.03 0.37
N PRO A 153 -4.40 -6.47 -0.68
CA PRO A 153 -3.81 -5.14 -0.63
C PRO A 153 -4.88 -4.06 -0.88
N ARG A 154 -4.79 -2.97 -0.15
CA ARG A 154 -5.65 -1.81 -0.32
C ARG A 154 -4.89 -0.52 -0.02
N SER A 155 -4.94 0.47 -0.92
CA SER A 155 -4.50 1.83 -0.62
C SER A 155 -5.61 2.61 0.09
N LEU A 156 -5.28 3.18 1.25
CA LEU A 156 -6.19 4.00 2.04
C LEU A 156 -6.17 5.46 1.56
N PRO A 157 -7.27 6.21 1.70
CA PRO A 157 -7.36 7.61 1.26
C PRO A 157 -6.57 8.58 2.14
N ILE A 158 -6.13 8.15 3.32
CA ILE A 158 -5.31 8.90 4.26
C ILE A 158 -3.82 8.67 3.94
N ASN A 159 -2.98 9.68 4.19
CA ASN A 159 -1.55 9.61 3.93
C ASN A 159 -0.76 10.60 4.78
N GLY A 160 0.57 10.57 4.68
CA GLY A 160 1.45 11.45 5.44
C GLY A 160 1.19 12.94 5.23
N MET A 161 0.82 13.33 4.00
CA MET A 161 0.47 14.72 3.70
C MET A 161 -0.84 15.18 4.38
N THR A 162 -1.77 14.26 4.66
CA THR A 162 -3.01 14.57 5.37
C THR A 162 -2.68 15.11 6.77
N PHE A 163 -1.79 14.44 7.49
CA PHE A 163 -1.32 14.88 8.80
C PHE A 163 -0.57 16.23 8.73
N THR A 164 0.33 16.39 7.76
CA THR A 164 1.09 17.64 7.60
C THR A 164 0.19 18.82 7.29
N ARG A 165 -0.80 18.63 6.40
CA ARG A 165 -1.77 19.68 6.05
C ARG A 165 -2.69 20.05 7.21
N ALA A 166 -3.03 19.10 8.07
CA ALA A 166 -3.80 19.40 9.28
C ALA A 166 -3.04 20.37 10.21
N LEU A 167 -1.72 20.15 10.41
CA LEU A 167 -0.86 21.06 11.16
C LEU A 167 -0.69 22.39 10.46
N GLN A 168 -0.40 22.39 9.16
CA GLN A 168 -0.26 23.57 8.33
C GLN A 168 -1.48 24.49 8.46
N SER A 169 -2.68 23.92 8.28
CA SER A 169 -3.94 24.66 8.36
C SER A 169 -4.21 25.17 9.77
N LYS A 170 -3.97 24.36 10.80
CA LYS A 170 -4.27 24.74 12.18
C LYS A 170 -3.33 25.80 12.73
N PHE A 171 -2.05 25.73 12.41
CA PHE A 171 -1.04 26.63 12.93
C PHE A 171 -0.72 27.78 11.97
N GLN A 172 -1.27 27.79 10.75
CA GLN A 172 -1.03 28.78 9.70
C GLN A 172 0.47 28.94 9.37
N ILE A 173 1.19 27.82 9.29
CA ILE A 173 2.64 27.73 9.01
C ILE A 173 2.88 27.15 7.60
N PRO A 174 4.07 27.38 7.00
CA PRO A 174 4.47 26.73 5.77
C PRO A 174 4.48 25.21 5.87
N TYR A 175 4.30 24.51 4.73
CA TYR A 175 4.26 23.04 4.68
C TYR A 175 5.52 22.41 5.31
N ASP A 176 6.70 22.93 5.00
CA ASP A 176 7.97 22.39 5.50
C ASP A 176 8.13 22.54 7.02
N GLU A 177 7.60 23.62 7.59
CA GLU A 177 7.55 23.80 9.04
C GLU A 177 6.55 22.83 9.69
N ALA A 178 5.40 22.64 9.09
CA ALA A 178 4.41 21.66 9.54
C ALA A 178 4.96 20.22 9.47
N GLU A 179 5.72 19.90 8.43
CA GLU A 179 6.37 18.59 8.29
C GLU A 179 7.43 18.37 9.38
N LYS A 180 8.28 19.38 9.63
CA LYS A 180 9.27 19.35 10.74
C LYS A 180 8.58 19.19 12.10
N LEU A 181 7.49 19.93 12.32
CA LEU A 181 6.71 19.84 13.55
C LEU A 181 6.12 18.45 13.77
N LYS A 182 5.63 17.82 12.70
CA LYS A 182 5.12 16.44 12.74
C LYS A 182 6.22 15.43 13.10
N ILE A 183 7.38 15.53 12.47
CA ILE A 183 8.51 14.62 12.68
C ILE A 183 9.08 14.78 14.10
N ASN A 184 9.26 16.01 14.55
CA ASN A 184 9.87 16.34 15.84
C ASN A 184 8.84 16.61 16.95
N LEU A 185 7.67 15.95 16.87
CA LEU A 185 6.55 16.18 17.79
C LEU A 185 6.96 16.06 19.28
N LYS A 186 7.77 15.06 19.63
CA LYS A 186 8.24 14.86 21.02
C LYS A 186 9.12 15.99 21.52
N GLU A 187 9.94 16.57 20.65
CA GLU A 187 10.91 17.61 20.98
C GLU A 187 10.29 19.02 21.00
N SER A 188 9.09 19.16 20.47
CA SER A 188 8.41 20.45 20.31
C SER A 188 7.96 21.12 21.63
N GLY A 189 7.91 20.38 22.73
CA GLY A 189 7.32 20.82 23.99
C GLY A 189 5.79 21.07 23.93
N GLN A 190 5.15 20.78 22.80
CA GLN A 190 3.70 20.97 22.57
C GLN A 190 3.01 19.68 22.09
N SER A 191 3.52 18.54 22.47
CA SER A 191 3.07 17.23 22.00
C SER A 191 1.56 17.05 22.09
N ASP A 192 0.95 17.39 23.24
CA ASP A 192 -0.50 17.24 23.44
C ASP A 192 -1.31 18.13 22.51
N ARG A 193 -0.85 19.35 22.26
CA ARG A 193 -1.52 20.30 21.36
C ARG A 193 -1.45 19.82 19.92
N ILE A 194 -0.29 19.32 19.50
CA ILE A 194 -0.07 18.80 18.16
C ILE A 194 -0.91 17.53 17.98
N PHE A 195 -0.89 16.63 18.95
CA PHE A 195 -1.67 15.38 18.91
C PHE A 195 -3.17 15.66 18.75
N LYS A 196 -3.73 16.62 19.49
CA LYS A 196 -5.13 17.04 19.35
C LYS A 196 -5.47 17.55 17.93
N VAL A 197 -4.51 18.16 17.25
CA VAL A 197 -4.69 18.60 15.85
C VAL A 197 -4.66 17.42 14.88
N LEU A 198 -3.85 16.41 15.16
CA LEU A 198 -3.72 15.21 14.33
C LEU A 198 -4.83 14.17 14.59
N GLU A 199 -5.44 14.20 15.77
CA GLU A 199 -6.44 13.21 16.21
C GLU A 199 -7.58 12.99 15.21
N PRO A 200 -8.20 14.00 14.55
CA PRO A 200 -9.23 13.77 13.55
C PRO A 200 -8.73 12.90 12.37
N SER A 201 -7.51 13.17 11.89
CA SER A 201 -6.89 12.38 10.80
C SER A 201 -6.50 10.97 11.26
N MET A 202 -6.06 10.82 12.52
CA MET A 202 -5.80 9.50 13.12
C MET A 202 -7.09 8.68 13.26
N LYS A 203 -8.18 9.33 13.67
CA LYS A 203 -9.50 8.70 13.77
C LYS A 203 -10.03 8.27 12.41
N GLU A 204 -9.81 9.08 11.38
CA GLU A 204 -10.17 8.72 10.01
C GLU A 204 -9.36 7.52 9.52
N LEU A 205 -8.03 7.50 9.75
CA LEU A 205 -7.16 6.36 9.45
C LEU A 205 -7.64 5.09 10.16
N LEU A 206 -7.91 5.16 11.46
CA LEU A 206 -8.41 4.03 12.23
C LEU A 206 -9.77 3.54 11.67
N GLY A 207 -10.68 4.46 11.33
CA GLY A 207 -11.96 4.11 10.74
C GLY A 207 -11.84 3.41 9.38
N GLU A 208 -10.92 3.88 8.50
CA GLU A 208 -10.63 3.19 7.23
C GLU A 208 -10.04 1.81 7.47
N PHE A 209 -9.16 1.69 8.45
CA PHE A 209 -8.56 0.43 8.81
C PHE A 209 -9.61 -0.55 9.35
N GLN A 210 -10.46 -0.14 10.30
CA GLN A 210 -11.55 -0.95 10.85
C GLN A 210 -12.53 -1.41 9.77
N ARG A 211 -12.92 -0.51 8.84
CA ARG A 211 -13.77 -0.87 7.70
C ARG A 211 -13.12 -1.95 6.82
N SER A 212 -11.82 -1.81 6.58
CA SER A 212 -11.06 -2.77 5.76
C SER A 212 -10.99 -4.15 6.41
N ILE A 213 -10.70 -4.21 7.71
CA ILE A 213 -10.69 -5.45 8.49
C ILE A 213 -12.09 -6.06 8.55
N GLY A 214 -13.13 -5.25 8.77
CA GLY A 214 -14.52 -5.70 8.78
C GLY A 214 -14.94 -6.32 7.44
N PHE A 215 -14.56 -5.68 6.33
CA PHE A 215 -14.79 -6.21 4.99
C PHE A 215 -14.06 -7.55 4.79
N TYR A 216 -12.78 -7.64 5.12
CA TYR A 216 -12.02 -8.88 4.97
C TYR A 216 -12.62 -10.01 5.82
N ARG A 217 -13.02 -9.74 7.07
CA ARG A 217 -13.68 -10.71 7.95
C ARG A 217 -15.03 -11.19 7.40
N SER A 218 -15.78 -10.35 6.69
CA SER A 218 -17.04 -10.78 6.06
C SER A 218 -16.83 -11.78 4.93
N GLN A 219 -15.67 -11.74 4.29
CA GLN A 219 -15.28 -12.68 3.24
C GLN A 219 -14.59 -13.94 3.81
N ARG A 220 -13.95 -13.82 4.99
CA ARG A 220 -13.13 -14.86 5.64
C ARG A 220 -13.48 -14.92 7.13
N LYS A 221 -14.23 -15.95 7.55
CA LYS A 221 -14.84 -16.07 8.89
C LYS A 221 -13.81 -16.17 10.04
N GLU A 222 -12.56 -16.53 9.79
CA GLU A 222 -11.56 -16.87 10.81
C GLU A 222 -10.32 -15.94 10.82
N LEU A 223 -10.50 -14.65 10.60
CA LEU A 223 -9.39 -13.71 10.75
C LEU A 223 -9.15 -13.36 12.22
N ASN A 224 -8.23 -14.06 12.88
CA ASN A 224 -7.73 -13.68 14.19
C ASN A 224 -6.47 -12.83 14.03
N ILE A 225 -6.57 -11.53 14.30
CA ILE A 225 -5.46 -10.58 14.22
C ILE A 225 -4.80 -10.48 15.59
N ASP A 226 -3.60 -11.04 15.71
CA ASP A 226 -2.81 -10.94 16.93
C ASP A 226 -1.95 -9.67 16.95
N LYS A 227 -1.40 -9.30 15.78
CA LYS A 227 -0.47 -8.17 15.65
C LYS A 227 -0.75 -7.38 14.39
N ILE A 228 -0.48 -6.07 14.48
CA ILE A 228 -0.50 -5.14 13.37
C ILE A 228 0.90 -4.57 13.22
N TYR A 229 1.47 -4.68 12.03
CA TYR A 229 2.80 -4.17 11.74
C TYR A 229 2.68 -2.82 11.04
N LEU A 230 3.38 -1.82 11.59
CA LEU A 230 3.40 -0.45 11.05
C LEU A 230 4.78 -0.14 10.50
N THR A 231 4.85 0.32 9.27
CA THR A 231 6.08 0.75 8.62
C THR A 231 5.86 2.05 7.83
N GLY A 232 6.96 2.68 7.44
CA GLY A 232 6.91 3.93 6.69
C GLY A 232 6.86 5.20 7.58
N ASN A 233 7.39 6.29 7.03
CA ASN A 233 7.61 7.51 7.81
C ASN A 233 6.32 8.21 8.24
N ALA A 234 5.22 8.05 7.49
CA ALA A 234 3.94 8.67 7.85
C ALA A 234 3.32 8.06 9.11
N LEU A 235 3.69 6.83 9.47
CA LEU A 235 3.17 6.14 10.66
C LEU A 235 4.09 6.28 11.89
N ARG A 236 5.23 6.98 11.76
CA ARG A 236 6.14 7.27 12.88
C ARG A 236 5.68 8.42 13.79
N ILE A 237 4.44 8.85 13.67
CA ILE A 237 3.86 9.86 14.57
C ILE A 237 3.81 9.25 15.98
N PRO A 238 4.46 9.88 16.97
CA PRO A 238 4.49 9.36 18.34
C PRO A 238 3.10 9.16 18.91
N GLY A 239 2.82 7.94 19.40
CA GLY A 239 1.52 7.56 19.96
C GLY A 239 0.49 7.04 18.95
N LEU A 240 0.77 7.11 17.65
CA LEU A 240 -0.13 6.57 16.61
C LEU A 240 -0.24 5.03 16.70
N ASP A 241 0.86 4.36 16.96
CA ASP A 241 0.91 2.92 17.21
C ASP A 241 -0.02 2.49 18.34
N THR A 242 0.08 3.17 19.48
CA THR A 242 -0.79 2.94 20.64
C THR A 242 -2.25 3.28 20.32
N TYR A 243 -2.48 4.37 19.56
CA TYR A 243 -3.83 4.79 19.16
C TYR A 243 -4.50 3.72 18.27
N ILE A 244 -3.80 3.22 17.27
CA ILE A 244 -4.28 2.14 16.39
C ILE A 244 -4.49 0.85 17.18
N GLY A 245 -3.50 0.42 17.95
CA GLY A 245 -3.57 -0.80 18.76
C GLY A 245 -4.75 -0.79 19.73
N THR A 246 -4.96 0.32 20.44
CA THR A 246 -6.11 0.46 21.37
C THR A 246 -7.44 0.46 20.63
N GLY A 247 -7.53 1.18 19.49
CA GLY A 247 -8.74 1.22 18.68
C GLY A 247 -9.13 -0.13 18.10
N MET A 248 -8.14 -0.94 17.71
CA MET A 248 -8.36 -2.29 17.17
C MET A 248 -8.71 -3.32 18.26
N SER A 249 -8.15 -3.19 19.47
CA SER A 249 -8.46 -4.10 20.58
C SER A 249 -9.91 -3.99 21.07
N LYS A 250 -10.56 -2.85 20.86
CA LYS A 250 -11.98 -2.67 21.20
C LYS A 250 -12.93 -3.37 20.24
N ASP A 251 -12.49 -3.61 18.99
CA ASP A 251 -13.28 -4.28 17.95
C ASP A 251 -13.00 -5.80 17.88
N ALA A 252 -12.01 -6.28 18.61
CA ALA A 252 -11.65 -7.71 18.68
C ALA A 252 -12.43 -8.49 19.74
N GLN A 253 -13.42 -7.87 20.40
CA GLN A 253 -14.40 -8.51 21.28
C GLN A 253 -15.69 -8.81 20.49
#